data_66e298ba6ca1dd820dd5e26c532b17f4
#
_entry.id   66e298ba6ca1dd820dd5e26c532b17f4
#
_cell.length_a   1.000
_cell.length_b   1.000
_cell.length_c   1.000
_cell.angle_alpha   90.00
_cell.angle_beta   90.00
_cell.angle_gamma   90.00
#
_symmetry.space_group_name_H-M   'P 1'
#
loop_
_entity.id
_entity.type
_entity.pdbx_description
1 polymer ?
#
loop_
_entity_poly.entity_id
_entity_poly.type
_entity_poly.pdbx_seq_one_letter_code
_entity_poly.pdbx_strand_id
1 'polypeptide(L)'
;MLNFASWRLCSPRPLPNLPPSRKHKSSGFTLLELIVVILIIGLLITFATISVGTSGSKQLETESKRFYSLMKLASEEAIMNTQEMALEISKNQYQFLVWSETGFKAMDDESGGNFFRPRELPERIIVDLEIEETKIDFEDYESEELPKIGLFSSGELTPFNITFSQEDGEIYHISGDHNGIIDYVGKVEEAPF
;
A
#
# COMPACT_ATOMS: atom_id res chain seq x y z
N MET A 1 -55.93 -79.00 46.23
CA MET A 1 -56.75 -77.80 46.16
C MET A 1 -55.93 -76.77 45.42
N LEU A 2 -56.24 -76.61 44.17
CA LEU A 2 -55.50 -75.78 43.15
C LEU A 2 -56.26 -74.48 42.98
N ASN A 3 -55.58 -73.38 43.27
CA ASN A 3 -56.09 -72.03 43.21
C ASN A 3 -55.73 -71.41 41.87
N PHE A 4 -56.69 -71.12 41.02
CA PHE A 4 -56.55 -70.54 39.71
C PHE A 4 -56.37 -69.02 39.84
N ALA A 5 -55.22 -68.55 39.52
CA ALA A 5 -54.89 -67.09 39.44
C ALA A 5 -55.42 -66.51 38.14
N SER A 6 -56.24 -65.49 38.23
CA SER A 6 -56.90 -64.74 37.16
C SER A 6 -55.88 -63.93 36.31
N TRP A 7 -55.90 -64.23 35.02
CA TRP A 7 -55.17 -63.39 33.99
C TRP A 7 -55.97 -62.11 33.74
N ARG A 8 -55.44 -60.97 34.17
CA ARG A 8 -56.01 -59.70 33.74
C ARG A 8 -55.43 -59.34 32.38
N LEU A 9 -56.36 -59.26 31.40
CA LEU A 9 -56.05 -58.69 30.10
C LEU A 9 -55.61 -57.24 30.16
N CYS A 10 -54.41 -57.03 29.80
CA CYS A 10 -53.84 -55.67 29.67
C CYS A 10 -54.34 -55.09 28.34
N SER A 11 -55.26 -54.14 28.40
CA SER A 11 -55.70 -53.41 27.19
C SER A 11 -54.61 -52.51 26.66
N PRO A 12 -54.32 -52.49 25.31
CA PRO A 12 -53.32 -51.64 24.72
C PRO A 12 -53.78 -50.17 24.84
N ARG A 13 -52.89 -49.34 25.35
CA ARG A 13 -53.06 -47.87 25.34
C ARG A 13 -53.03 -47.37 23.92
N PRO A 14 -53.96 -46.47 23.48
CA PRO A 14 -53.86 -45.84 22.15
C PRO A 14 -52.59 -44.94 22.10
N LEU A 15 -51.82 -45.07 21.00
CA LEU A 15 -50.66 -44.25 20.71
C LEU A 15 -51.08 -42.79 20.51
N PRO A 16 -50.34 -41.81 21.02
CA PRO A 16 -50.63 -40.42 20.79
C PRO A 16 -50.49 -40.10 19.28
N ASN A 17 -51.46 -39.37 18.74
CA ASN A 17 -51.48 -38.88 17.38
C ASN A 17 -50.23 -37.99 17.16
N LEU A 18 -49.27 -38.50 16.41
CA LEU A 18 -48.14 -37.70 15.93
C LEU A 18 -48.65 -36.68 14.90
N PRO A 19 -48.31 -35.41 15.01
CA PRO A 19 -48.66 -34.41 14.02
C PRO A 19 -48.02 -34.77 12.66
N PRO A 20 -48.68 -34.48 11.54
CA PRO A 20 -48.18 -34.80 10.21
C PRO A 20 -46.84 -34.07 10.00
N SER A 21 -45.80 -34.79 9.60
CA SER A 21 -44.50 -34.22 9.24
C SER A 21 -44.70 -33.20 8.13
N ARG A 22 -44.32 -31.93 8.39
CA ARG A 22 -44.27 -30.90 7.36
C ARG A 22 -43.28 -31.33 6.29
N LYS A 23 -43.76 -31.74 5.13
CA LYS A 23 -42.92 -31.92 3.94
C LYS A 23 -42.36 -30.55 3.59
N HIS A 24 -41.06 -30.36 3.80
CA HIS A 24 -40.34 -29.23 3.22
C HIS A 24 -40.48 -29.37 1.70
N LYS A 25 -41.14 -28.42 1.07
CA LYS A 25 -41.10 -28.28 -0.38
C LYS A 25 -39.67 -27.86 -0.74
N SER A 26 -38.86 -28.77 -1.26
CA SER A 26 -37.63 -28.44 -1.92
C SER A 26 -38.00 -27.70 -3.21
N SER A 27 -37.87 -26.35 -3.20
CA SER A 27 -37.92 -25.57 -4.43
C SER A 27 -36.60 -25.85 -5.16
N GLY A 28 -36.69 -26.49 -6.33
CA GLY A 28 -35.56 -26.65 -7.23
C GLY A 28 -35.20 -25.29 -7.82
N PHE A 29 -33.90 -25.03 -7.94
CA PHE A 29 -33.36 -23.84 -8.64
C PHE A 29 -33.81 -23.87 -10.10
N THR A 30 -34.34 -22.77 -10.60
CA THR A 30 -34.69 -22.67 -12.01
C THR A 30 -33.46 -22.37 -12.85
N LEU A 31 -33.43 -22.86 -14.10
CA LEU A 31 -32.34 -22.57 -15.03
C LEU A 31 -32.18 -21.06 -15.26
N LEU A 32 -33.28 -20.32 -15.26
CA LEU A 32 -33.32 -18.87 -15.39
C LEU A 32 -32.60 -18.19 -14.21
N GLU A 33 -32.84 -18.65 -12.97
CA GLU A 33 -32.21 -18.10 -11.76
C GLU A 33 -30.69 -18.31 -11.78
N LEU A 34 -30.22 -19.46 -12.27
CA LEU A 34 -28.80 -19.75 -12.41
C LEU A 34 -28.13 -18.82 -13.45
N ILE A 35 -28.80 -18.57 -14.58
CA ILE A 35 -28.28 -17.65 -15.61
C ILE A 35 -28.19 -16.22 -15.07
N VAL A 36 -29.22 -15.77 -14.36
CA VAL A 36 -29.22 -14.40 -13.75
C VAL A 36 -28.11 -14.27 -12.71
N VAL A 37 -27.90 -15.28 -11.88
CA VAL A 37 -26.81 -15.25 -10.88
C VAL A 37 -25.42 -15.17 -11.53
N ILE A 38 -25.17 -15.98 -12.57
CA ILE A 38 -23.89 -15.94 -13.30
C ILE A 38 -23.68 -14.58 -13.98
N LEU A 39 -24.74 -14.00 -14.54
CA LEU A 39 -24.69 -12.68 -15.16
C LEU A 39 -24.33 -11.60 -14.13
N ILE A 40 -24.97 -11.62 -12.96
CA ILE A 40 -24.67 -10.67 -11.87
C ILE A 40 -23.23 -10.85 -11.37
N ILE A 41 -22.79 -12.09 -11.16
CA ILE A 41 -21.40 -12.37 -10.72
C ILE A 41 -20.40 -11.87 -11.76
N GLY A 42 -20.64 -12.12 -13.06
CA GLY A 42 -19.80 -11.62 -14.16
C GLY A 42 -19.71 -10.09 -14.17
N LEU A 43 -20.83 -9.41 -13.95
CA LEU A 43 -20.87 -7.96 -13.86
C LEU A 43 -20.06 -7.44 -12.64
N LEU A 44 -20.22 -8.07 -11.48
CA LEU A 44 -19.50 -7.68 -10.26
C LEU A 44 -17.99 -7.90 -10.40
N ILE A 45 -17.56 -9.00 -11.02
CA ILE A 45 -16.13 -9.26 -11.29
C ILE A 45 -15.55 -8.17 -12.21
N THR A 46 -16.29 -7.76 -13.24
CA THR A 46 -15.85 -6.71 -14.18
C THR A 46 -15.63 -5.37 -13.45
N PHE A 47 -16.52 -4.98 -12.55
CA PHE A 47 -16.34 -3.76 -11.75
C PHE A 47 -15.16 -3.87 -10.77
N ALA A 48 -14.93 -5.03 -10.18
CA ALA A 48 -13.83 -5.24 -9.23
C ALA A 48 -12.44 -5.11 -9.92
N THR A 49 -12.29 -5.65 -11.13
CA THR A 49 -11.02 -5.58 -11.88
C THR A 49 -10.67 -4.16 -12.34
N ILE A 50 -11.65 -3.34 -12.73
CA ILE A 50 -11.42 -1.94 -13.13
C ILE A 50 -10.95 -1.10 -11.92
N SER A 51 -11.45 -1.38 -10.71
CA SER A 51 -11.10 -0.61 -9.51
C SER A 51 -9.67 -0.84 -9.03
N VAL A 52 -9.09 -2.01 -9.28
CA VAL A 52 -7.73 -2.35 -8.82
C VAL A 52 -6.64 -1.75 -9.71
N GLY A 53 -6.82 -1.73 -11.03
CA GLY A 53 -5.83 -1.21 -11.97
C GLY A 53 -5.60 0.31 -11.89
N THR A 54 -6.67 1.09 -11.70
CA THR A 54 -6.56 2.55 -11.61
C THR A 54 -6.05 3.07 -10.26
N SER A 55 -6.10 2.25 -9.20
CA SER A 55 -5.62 2.64 -7.87
C SER A 55 -4.10 2.66 -7.77
N GLY A 56 -3.41 1.71 -8.40
CA GLY A 56 -1.95 1.59 -8.36
C GLY A 56 -1.25 2.75 -9.06
N SER A 57 -1.65 3.02 -10.28
CA SER A 57 -1.11 4.12 -11.11
C SER A 57 -1.28 5.50 -10.45
N LYS A 58 -2.47 5.78 -9.90
CA LYS A 58 -2.70 7.01 -9.12
C LYS A 58 -1.85 7.08 -7.85
N GLN A 59 -1.58 5.95 -7.22
CA GLN A 59 -0.76 5.91 -6.01
C GLN A 59 0.69 6.25 -6.33
N LEU A 60 1.26 5.66 -7.40
CA LEU A 60 2.60 5.97 -7.87
C LEU A 60 2.75 7.45 -8.24
N GLU A 61 1.82 7.99 -9.02
CA GLU A 61 1.78 9.41 -9.37
C GLU A 61 1.71 10.31 -8.13
N THR A 62 0.88 9.95 -7.16
CA THR A 62 0.72 10.72 -5.93
C THR A 62 1.99 10.70 -5.08
N GLU A 63 2.63 9.54 -4.93
CA GLU A 63 3.85 9.42 -4.13
C GLU A 63 5.04 10.13 -4.81
N SER A 64 5.22 9.99 -6.12
CA SER A 64 6.29 10.68 -6.85
C SER A 64 6.14 12.20 -6.80
N LYS A 65 4.92 12.73 -6.98
CA LYS A 65 4.64 14.17 -6.85
C LYS A 65 4.84 14.67 -5.41
N ARG A 66 4.44 13.85 -4.43
CA ARG A 66 4.66 14.17 -3.01
C ARG A 66 6.15 14.23 -2.69
N PHE A 67 6.91 13.23 -3.12
CA PHE A 67 8.36 13.20 -2.94
C PHE A 67 9.02 14.45 -3.54
N TYR A 68 8.72 14.77 -4.80
CA TYR A 68 9.21 15.98 -5.46
C TYR A 68 8.88 17.26 -4.69
N SER A 69 7.62 17.40 -4.24
CA SER A 69 7.19 18.58 -3.50
C SER A 69 7.90 18.71 -2.15
N LEU A 70 8.13 17.60 -1.47
CA LEU A 70 8.84 17.56 -0.20
C LEU A 70 10.32 17.86 -0.36
N MET A 71 10.96 17.37 -1.43
CA MET A 71 12.35 17.68 -1.75
C MET A 71 12.53 19.19 -1.98
N LYS A 72 11.64 19.81 -2.76
CA LYS A 72 11.65 21.27 -2.95
C LYS A 72 11.45 22.02 -1.66
N LEU A 73 10.46 21.64 -0.87
CA LEU A 73 10.19 22.27 0.41
C LEU A 73 11.38 22.14 1.38
N ALA A 74 12.01 20.96 1.42
CA ALA A 74 13.19 20.75 2.28
C ALA A 74 14.40 21.57 1.83
N SER A 75 14.62 21.72 0.53
CA SER A 75 15.66 22.60 0.00
C SER A 75 15.38 24.07 0.35
N GLU A 76 14.16 24.54 0.21
CA GLU A 76 13.75 25.89 0.61
C GLU A 76 13.91 26.10 2.13
N GLU A 77 13.54 25.11 2.95
CA GLU A 77 13.67 25.15 4.40
C GLU A 77 15.14 25.21 4.84
N ALA A 78 16.02 24.42 4.20
CA ALA A 78 17.47 24.44 4.46
C ALA A 78 18.05 25.86 4.23
N ILE A 79 17.69 26.50 3.13
CA ILE A 79 18.14 27.85 2.79
C ILE A 79 17.58 28.87 3.78
N MET A 80 16.27 28.84 4.04
CA MET A 80 15.58 29.83 4.87
C MET A 80 16.07 29.82 6.32
N ASN A 81 16.30 28.64 6.86
CA ASN A 81 16.74 28.46 8.24
C ASN A 81 18.26 28.39 8.38
N THR A 82 19.01 28.52 7.27
CA THR A 82 20.48 28.38 7.26
C THR A 82 20.91 27.09 7.96
N GLN A 83 20.25 25.97 7.61
CA GLN A 83 20.40 24.69 8.28
C GLN A 83 20.69 23.59 7.25
N GLU A 84 21.65 22.73 7.56
CA GLU A 84 21.96 21.59 6.71
C GLU A 84 20.93 20.49 6.93
N MET A 85 20.33 20.02 5.85
CA MET A 85 19.35 18.93 5.85
C MET A 85 19.83 17.78 4.98
N ALA A 86 19.23 16.62 5.15
CA ALA A 86 19.44 15.49 4.26
C ALA A 86 18.14 14.69 4.09
N LEU A 87 17.96 14.10 2.92
CA LEU A 87 17.01 13.03 2.73
C LEU A 87 17.73 11.70 2.90
N GLU A 88 17.29 10.88 3.82
CA GLU A 88 17.69 9.49 3.96
C GLU A 88 16.63 8.60 3.34
N ILE A 89 17.02 7.67 2.49
CA ILE A 89 16.11 6.83 1.74
C ILE A 89 16.53 5.37 1.77
N SER A 90 15.56 4.49 1.86
CA SER A 90 15.68 3.05 1.71
C SER A 90 14.72 2.53 0.65
N LYS A 91 14.72 1.24 0.42
CA LYS A 91 13.84 0.56 -0.54
C LYS A 91 12.34 0.84 -0.33
N ASN A 92 11.92 1.01 0.93
CA ASN A 92 10.51 1.08 1.32
C ASN A 92 10.14 2.29 2.18
N GLN A 93 11.08 3.17 2.46
CA GLN A 93 10.81 4.37 3.27
C GLN A 93 11.81 5.48 2.99
N TYR A 94 11.42 6.71 3.31
CA TYR A 94 12.32 7.86 3.33
C TYR A 94 11.98 8.79 4.50
N GLN A 95 13.00 9.52 4.96
CA GLN A 95 12.87 10.51 6.01
C GLN A 95 13.79 11.69 5.79
N PHE A 96 13.41 12.85 6.31
CA PHE A 96 14.23 14.03 6.30
C PHE A 96 14.98 14.14 7.63
N LEU A 97 16.26 14.49 7.52
CA LEU A 97 17.16 14.66 8.63
C LEU A 97 17.61 16.12 8.66
N VAL A 98 17.92 16.58 9.83
CA VAL A 98 18.52 17.90 10.07
C VAL A 98 19.88 17.72 10.79
N TRP A 99 20.86 18.52 10.38
CA TRP A 99 22.15 18.51 11.04
C TRP A 99 22.07 19.17 12.40
N SER A 100 22.60 18.51 13.41
CA SER A 100 22.73 19.00 14.77
C SER A 100 24.18 18.87 15.25
N GLU A 101 24.51 19.36 16.44
CA GLU A 101 25.86 19.27 17.05
C GLU A 101 26.44 17.85 17.11
N THR A 102 25.57 16.83 17.12
CA THR A 102 25.95 15.42 17.24
C THR A 102 25.77 14.63 15.94
N GLY A 103 25.46 15.28 14.80
CA GLY A 103 25.22 14.68 13.51
C GLY A 103 23.77 14.82 13.04
N PHE A 104 23.42 14.11 11.99
CA PHE A 104 22.07 14.11 11.45
C PHE A 104 21.06 13.47 12.42
N LYS A 105 19.92 14.15 12.61
CA LYS A 105 18.78 13.66 13.40
C LYS A 105 17.52 13.71 12.56
N ALA A 106 16.65 12.72 12.73
CA ALA A 106 15.34 12.73 12.11
C ALA A 106 14.57 13.99 12.54
N MET A 107 13.90 14.62 11.58
CA MET A 107 13.01 15.74 11.89
C MET A 107 11.76 15.18 12.56
N ASP A 108 11.44 15.68 13.73
CA ASP A 108 10.24 15.38 14.47
C ASP A 108 9.12 16.41 14.21
N ASP A 109 7.92 16.13 14.75
CA ASP A 109 6.76 17.01 14.58
C ASP A 109 6.98 18.41 15.20
N GLU A 110 7.93 18.56 16.14
CA GLU A 110 8.23 19.85 16.79
C GLU A 110 9.19 20.70 15.95
N SER A 111 10.16 20.06 15.27
CA SER A 111 11.22 20.77 14.51
C SER A 111 10.86 21.07 13.06
N GLY A 112 10.05 20.23 12.41
CA GLY A 112 9.76 20.35 10.97
C GLY A 112 8.28 20.45 10.61
N GLY A 113 7.42 20.54 11.62
CA GLY A 113 5.98 20.37 11.39
C GLY A 113 5.69 18.99 10.79
N ASN A 114 4.41 18.72 10.57
CA ASN A 114 3.94 17.41 10.08
C ASN A 114 4.38 17.07 8.64
N PHE A 115 5.17 17.95 7.97
CA PHE A 115 5.55 17.77 6.57
C PHE A 115 6.70 16.78 6.39
N PHE A 116 7.73 16.82 7.23
CA PHE A 116 8.97 16.05 7.08
C PHE A 116 9.01 14.74 7.88
N ARG A 117 7.87 14.30 8.41
CA ARG A 117 7.78 13.01 9.11
C ARG A 117 8.26 11.84 8.22
N PRO A 118 8.83 10.79 8.82
CA PRO A 118 9.15 9.56 8.10
C PRO A 118 7.95 9.01 7.32
N ARG A 119 8.20 8.51 6.12
CA ARG A 119 7.16 8.01 5.21
C ARG A 119 7.53 6.65 4.67
N GLU A 120 6.57 5.74 4.79
CA GLU A 120 6.65 4.45 4.13
C GLU A 120 6.18 4.58 2.68
N LEU A 121 6.91 3.93 1.79
CA LEU A 121 6.52 3.77 0.39
C LEU A 121 5.66 2.51 0.26
N PRO A 122 4.59 2.55 -0.53
CA PRO A 122 3.79 1.37 -0.81
C PRO A 122 4.63 0.23 -1.41
N GLU A 123 4.39 -1.01 -0.99
CA GLU A 123 5.16 -2.20 -1.40
C GLU A 123 5.25 -2.43 -2.92
N ARG A 124 4.30 -1.87 -3.67
CA ARG A 124 4.26 -1.98 -5.14
C ARG A 124 5.15 -0.97 -5.86
N ILE A 125 5.69 0.00 -5.15
CA ILE A 125 6.56 1.02 -5.72
C ILE A 125 8.00 0.52 -5.62
N ILE A 126 8.64 0.42 -6.77
CA ILE A 126 10.05 0.11 -6.89
C ILE A 126 10.80 1.44 -6.99
N VAL A 127 11.86 1.57 -6.22
CA VAL A 127 12.72 2.75 -6.18
C VAL A 127 14.10 2.39 -6.70
N ASP A 128 14.51 3.03 -7.77
CA ASP A 128 15.90 3.04 -8.24
C ASP A 128 16.52 4.39 -7.94
N LEU A 129 17.70 4.39 -7.32
CA LEU A 129 18.39 5.59 -6.87
C LEU A 129 19.81 5.62 -7.41
N GLU A 130 20.23 6.78 -7.90
CA GLU A 130 21.63 7.11 -8.19
C GLU A 130 21.99 8.36 -7.41
N ILE A 131 23.16 8.37 -6.76
CA ILE A 131 23.73 9.52 -6.08
C ILE A 131 25.13 9.76 -6.66
N GLU A 132 25.41 10.97 -7.12
CA GLU A 132 26.70 11.35 -7.73
C GLU A 132 27.11 10.35 -8.85
N GLU A 133 26.19 10.01 -9.74
CA GLU A 133 26.37 9.07 -10.85
C GLU A 133 26.61 7.61 -10.40
N THR A 134 26.51 7.33 -9.11
CA THR A 134 26.67 5.98 -8.56
C THR A 134 25.31 5.36 -8.27
N LYS A 135 25.02 4.24 -8.90
CA LYS A 135 23.79 3.47 -8.63
C LYS A 135 23.85 2.88 -7.22
N ILE A 136 22.79 3.12 -6.45
CA ILE A 136 22.67 2.63 -5.07
C ILE A 136 21.96 1.28 -5.10
N ASP A 137 22.61 0.27 -4.56
CA ASP A 137 21.97 -1.00 -4.24
C ASP A 137 21.59 -0.97 -2.75
N PHE A 138 20.30 -0.91 -2.46
CA PHE A 138 19.83 -0.84 -1.07
C PHE A 138 20.13 -2.10 -0.25
N GLU A 139 20.51 -3.21 -0.88
CA GLU A 139 20.88 -4.45 -0.18
C GLU A 139 22.30 -4.37 0.41
N ASP A 140 23.14 -3.46 -0.10
CA ASP A 140 24.49 -3.23 0.39
C ASP A 140 24.53 -2.37 1.66
N TYR A 141 23.40 -1.75 2.04
CA TYR A 141 23.34 -0.82 3.17
C TYR A 141 22.69 -1.45 4.40
N GLU A 142 23.40 -1.41 5.52
CA GLU A 142 22.82 -1.72 6.82
C GLU A 142 21.89 -0.59 7.27
N SER A 143 20.92 -0.89 8.12
CA SER A 143 19.89 0.06 8.56
C SER A 143 20.42 1.35 9.23
N GLU A 144 21.67 1.36 9.68
CA GLU A 144 22.30 2.50 10.33
C GLU A 144 23.07 3.42 9.35
N GLU A 145 23.34 2.96 8.12
CA GLU A 145 24.16 3.68 7.12
C GLU A 145 23.41 3.90 5.80
N LEU A 146 22.13 4.16 5.85
CA LEU A 146 21.34 4.40 4.64
C LEU A 146 21.87 5.56 3.80
N PRO A 147 21.74 5.50 2.45
CA PRO A 147 22.19 6.56 1.55
C PRO A 147 21.46 7.87 1.84
N LYS A 148 22.20 8.97 1.75
CA LYS A 148 21.70 10.32 2.07
C LYS A 148 21.94 11.28 0.92
N ILE A 149 20.92 12.06 0.59
CA ILE A 149 20.99 13.19 -0.35
C ILE A 149 21.05 14.46 0.49
N GLY A 150 22.17 15.16 0.45
CA GLY A 150 22.37 16.41 1.18
C GLY A 150 21.61 17.57 0.53
N LEU A 151 21.02 18.42 1.37
CA LEU A 151 20.34 19.67 1.03
C LEU A 151 20.99 20.78 1.85
N PHE A 152 21.76 21.64 1.19
CA PHE A 152 22.64 22.56 1.87
C PHE A 152 22.03 23.97 2.01
N SER A 153 22.36 24.63 3.07
CA SER A 153 21.94 26.01 3.33
C SER A 153 22.40 27.02 2.27
N SER A 154 23.42 26.66 1.49
CA SER A 154 23.87 27.41 0.31
C SER A 154 22.91 27.36 -0.86
N GLY A 155 21.96 26.46 -0.85
CA GLY A 155 21.07 26.13 -1.96
C GLY A 155 21.59 25.02 -2.87
N GLU A 156 22.82 24.54 -2.63
CA GLU A 156 23.35 23.36 -3.32
C GLU A 156 22.68 22.09 -2.80
N LEU A 157 22.74 21.02 -3.58
CA LEU A 157 22.34 19.69 -3.16
C LEU A 157 23.28 18.61 -3.72
N THR A 158 23.31 17.47 -3.07
CA THR A 158 23.98 16.30 -3.62
C THR A 158 23.25 15.86 -4.90
N PRO A 159 23.91 15.78 -6.07
CA PRO A 159 23.27 15.34 -7.31
C PRO A 159 22.68 13.95 -7.18
N PHE A 160 21.46 13.79 -7.64
CA PHE A 160 20.74 12.51 -7.58
C PHE A 160 19.81 12.31 -8.75
N ASN A 161 19.53 11.04 -9.05
CA ASN A 161 18.47 10.58 -9.92
C ASN A 161 17.67 9.53 -9.18
N ILE A 162 16.37 9.73 -9.04
CA ILE A 162 15.47 8.76 -8.45
C ILE A 162 14.36 8.42 -9.42
N THR A 163 14.10 7.13 -9.55
CA THR A 163 13.03 6.61 -10.41
C THR A 163 12.05 5.82 -9.57
N PHE A 164 10.79 6.22 -9.64
CA PHE A 164 9.68 5.47 -9.07
C PHE A 164 8.98 4.71 -10.17
N SER A 165 8.86 3.40 -10.03
CA SER A 165 8.23 2.52 -11.02
C SER A 165 7.29 1.51 -10.36
N GLN A 166 6.45 0.88 -11.17
CA GLN A 166 5.61 -0.26 -10.82
C GLN A 166 5.65 -1.30 -11.93
N GLU A 167 5.24 -2.54 -11.60
CA GLU A 167 5.16 -3.65 -12.56
C GLU A 167 4.30 -3.34 -13.80
N ASP A 168 3.36 -2.41 -13.70
CA ASP A 168 2.46 -1.99 -14.79
C ASP A 168 3.14 -1.05 -15.81
N GLY A 169 4.46 -0.79 -15.68
CA GLY A 169 5.28 -0.04 -16.65
C GLY A 169 5.15 1.48 -16.58
N GLU A 170 4.53 2.06 -15.58
CA GLU A 170 4.57 3.50 -15.35
C GLU A 170 5.84 3.89 -14.60
N ILE A 171 6.53 4.93 -15.09
CA ILE A 171 7.80 5.41 -14.56
C ILE A 171 7.71 6.92 -14.33
N TYR A 172 8.15 7.36 -13.17
CA TYR A 172 8.31 8.77 -12.81
C TYR A 172 9.74 9.02 -12.38
N HIS A 173 10.36 10.03 -12.99
CA HIS A 173 11.76 10.36 -12.76
C HIS A 173 11.87 11.72 -12.08
N ILE A 174 12.72 11.81 -11.06
CA ILE A 174 13.04 13.03 -10.34
C ILE A 174 14.54 13.13 -10.25
N SER A 175 15.08 14.26 -10.65
CA SER A 175 16.52 14.51 -10.60
C SER A 175 16.82 15.81 -9.87
N GLY A 176 17.99 15.87 -9.26
CA GLY A 176 18.53 17.07 -8.67
C GLY A 176 19.96 17.28 -9.08
N ASP A 177 20.33 18.51 -9.38
CA ASP A 177 21.69 18.90 -9.72
C ASP A 177 22.39 19.62 -8.55
N HIS A 178 23.70 19.80 -8.62
CA HIS A 178 24.48 20.47 -7.60
C HIS A 178 24.14 21.96 -7.41
N ASN A 179 23.43 22.59 -8.38
CA ASN A 179 22.98 23.97 -8.26
C ASN A 179 21.64 24.10 -7.51
N GLY A 180 21.10 23.01 -7.00
CA GLY A 180 19.83 23.02 -6.28
C GLY A 180 18.59 22.95 -7.17
N ILE A 181 18.74 22.74 -8.48
CA ILE A 181 17.60 22.60 -9.39
C ILE A 181 17.06 21.18 -9.26
N ILE A 182 15.80 21.06 -8.89
CA ILE A 182 15.11 19.78 -8.79
C ILE A 182 14.06 19.72 -9.88
N ASP A 183 14.20 18.76 -10.78
CA ASP A 183 13.31 18.51 -11.91
C ASP A 183 12.43 17.29 -11.68
N TYR A 184 11.20 17.37 -12.18
CA TYR A 184 10.25 16.28 -12.19
C TYR A 184 9.83 15.98 -13.63
N VAL A 185 10.18 14.80 -14.09
CA VAL A 185 9.70 14.26 -15.36
C VAL A 185 8.53 13.34 -15.06
N GLY A 186 7.33 13.76 -15.45
CA GLY A 186 6.12 12.97 -15.29
C GLY A 186 6.20 11.65 -16.04
N LYS A 187 5.07 10.97 -16.17
CA LYS A 187 4.93 9.66 -16.80
C LYS A 187 5.81 9.52 -18.06
N VAL A 188 6.84 8.70 -17.96
CA VAL A 188 7.63 8.23 -19.10
C VAL A 188 7.10 6.86 -19.49
N GLU A 189 6.54 6.73 -20.69
CA GLU A 189 6.25 5.40 -21.23
C GLU A 189 7.57 4.78 -21.66
N GLU A 190 7.91 3.63 -21.10
CA GLU A 190 9.04 2.84 -21.57
C GLU A 190 8.81 2.53 -23.04
N ALA A 191 9.73 2.97 -23.89
CA ALA A 191 9.63 2.65 -25.31
C ALA A 191 9.71 1.13 -25.46
N PRO A 192 8.76 0.46 -26.14
CA PRO A 192 8.82 -0.97 -26.35
C PRO A 192 10.10 -1.31 -27.13
N PHE A 193 10.92 -2.19 -26.56
CA PHE A 193 12.10 -2.75 -27.22
C PHE A 193 11.70 -3.64 -28.38
#